data_9feffe53e43dfc296f6dd6b85ede7dea
#
_entry.id   9feffe53e43dfc296f6dd6b85ede7dea
#
_cell.length_a   1.000
_cell.length_b   1.000
_cell.length_c   1.000
_cell.angle_alpha   90.00
_cell.angle_beta   90.00
_cell.angle_gamma   90.00
#
_symmetry.space_group_name_H-M   'P 1'
#
loop_
_entity.id
_entity.type
_entity.pdbx_description
1 polymer ?
#
loop_
_entity_poly.entity_id
_entity_poly.type
_entity_poly.pdbx_seq_one_letter_code
_entity_poly.pdbx_strand_id
1 'polypeptide(L)'
;MTIPGHVIDSKALLRKSHVRPTRQRLVLAGLLFRGTNRHVTAEELHQEAHACGFKMALATVYNSLHSFTNAGLLREVVVDTGRRYF
;
A
#
# COMPACT_ATOMS: atom_id res chain seq x y z
N MET A 1 -0.56 24.15 -10.82
CA MET A 1 0.73 23.64 -10.33
C MET A 1 0.89 22.20 -10.79
N THR A 2 2.03 21.89 -11.33
CA THR A 2 2.31 20.51 -11.73
C THR A 2 2.72 19.72 -10.48
N ILE A 3 1.95 18.71 -10.14
CA ILE A 3 2.30 17.83 -9.04
C ILE A 3 3.36 16.85 -9.55
N PRO A 4 4.51 16.73 -8.89
CA PRO A 4 5.48 15.71 -9.26
C PRO A 4 4.81 14.35 -9.32
N GLY A 5 5.15 13.53 -10.29
CA GLY A 5 4.51 12.24 -10.51
C GLY A 5 4.61 11.28 -9.34
N HIS A 6 5.53 11.53 -8.42
CA HIS A 6 5.72 10.71 -7.22
C HIS A 6 4.88 11.18 -6.03
N VAL A 7 4.17 12.29 -6.16
CA VAL A 7 3.28 12.79 -5.11
C VAL A 7 1.86 12.40 -5.44
N ILE A 8 1.30 11.52 -4.64
CA ILE A 8 -0.05 10.99 -4.85
C ILE A 8 -0.92 11.40 -3.67
N ASP A 9 -2.10 11.95 -3.96
CA ASP A 9 -3.11 12.16 -2.93
C ASP A 9 -3.74 10.81 -2.60
N SER A 10 -3.23 10.16 -1.56
CA SER A 10 -3.67 8.82 -1.16
C SER A 10 -5.14 8.77 -0.81
N LYS A 11 -5.67 9.81 -0.18
CA LYS A 11 -7.07 9.86 0.20
C LYS A 11 -7.99 9.89 -1.02
N ALA A 12 -7.66 10.73 -2.01
CA ALA A 12 -8.42 10.81 -3.25
C ALA A 12 -8.33 9.51 -4.03
N LEU A 13 -7.14 8.90 -4.09
CA LEU A 13 -6.93 7.62 -4.75
C LEU A 13 -7.80 6.52 -4.16
N LEU A 14 -7.84 6.40 -2.84
CA LEU A 14 -8.63 5.38 -2.18
C LEU A 14 -10.13 5.60 -2.39
N ARG A 15 -10.59 6.83 -2.30
CA ARG A 15 -12.00 7.17 -2.53
C ARG A 15 -12.42 6.87 -3.97
N LYS A 16 -11.61 7.23 -4.93
CA LYS A 16 -11.86 6.96 -6.34
C LYS A 16 -11.97 5.46 -6.63
N SER A 17 -11.23 4.66 -5.89
CA SER A 17 -11.22 3.20 -6.05
C SER A 17 -12.22 2.50 -5.13
N HIS A 18 -13.07 3.26 -4.44
CA HIS A 18 -14.07 2.74 -3.50
C HIS A 18 -13.46 2.00 -2.30
N VAL A 19 -12.25 2.37 -1.91
CA VAL A 19 -11.60 1.87 -0.71
C VAL A 19 -11.78 2.90 0.39
N ARG A 20 -12.32 2.46 1.53
CA ARG A 20 -12.53 3.35 2.66
C ARG A 20 -11.17 3.86 3.18
N PRO A 21 -10.95 5.19 3.22
CA PRO A 21 -9.69 5.74 3.70
C PRO A 21 -9.63 5.70 5.23
N THR A 22 -8.99 4.66 5.75
CA THR A 22 -8.65 4.60 7.17
C THR A 22 -7.23 5.15 7.35
N ARG A 23 -6.85 5.50 8.59
CA ARG A 23 -5.50 6.00 8.87
C ARG A 23 -4.44 5.01 8.39
N GLN A 24 -4.61 3.73 8.70
CA GLN A 24 -3.67 2.69 8.32
C GLN A 24 -3.56 2.58 6.79
N ARG A 25 -4.69 2.60 6.10
CA ARG A 25 -4.70 2.53 4.63
C ARG A 25 -4.06 3.74 3.99
N LEU A 26 -4.26 4.93 4.57
CA LEU A 26 -3.62 6.14 4.07
C LEU A 26 -2.10 6.08 4.21
N VAL A 27 -1.62 5.61 5.35
CA VAL A 27 -0.18 5.44 5.58
C VAL A 27 0.41 4.46 4.58
N LEU A 28 -0.21 3.30 4.43
CA LEU A 28 0.30 2.26 3.53
C LEU A 28 0.21 2.69 2.07
N ALA A 29 -0.86 3.36 1.67
CA ALA A 29 -0.97 3.89 0.32
C ALA A 29 0.11 4.92 0.03
N GLY A 30 0.41 5.79 1.00
CA GLY A 30 1.47 6.78 0.86
C GLY A 30 2.85 6.14 0.69
N LEU A 31 3.10 5.00 1.32
CA LEU A 31 4.35 4.27 1.16
C LEU A 31 4.43 3.52 -0.17
N LEU A 32 3.31 2.98 -0.64
CA LEU A 32 3.26 2.16 -1.86
C LEU A 32 3.22 2.98 -3.13
N PHE A 33 2.42 4.04 -3.16
CA PHE A 33 2.11 4.76 -4.38
C PHE A 33 2.89 6.07 -4.48
N ARG A 34 4.23 5.93 -4.53
CA ARG A 34 5.14 7.08 -4.62
C ARG A 34 5.52 7.45 -6.05
N GLY A 35 4.78 6.96 -7.03
CA GLY A 35 5.06 7.24 -8.42
C GLY A 35 6.08 6.33 -9.07
N THR A 36 6.67 5.41 -8.34
CA THR A 36 7.57 4.38 -8.88
C THR A 36 6.95 3.01 -8.68
N ASN A 37 7.14 2.14 -9.67
CA ASN A 37 6.71 0.75 -9.54
C ASN A 37 7.63 0.03 -8.56
N ARG A 38 7.04 -0.65 -7.61
CA ARG A 38 7.80 -1.44 -6.66
C ARG A 38 7.02 -2.70 -6.28
N HIS A 39 7.75 -3.73 -5.94
CA HIS A 39 7.17 -4.95 -5.42
C HIS A 39 7.61 -5.11 -3.97
N VAL A 40 6.66 -5.26 -3.06
CA VAL A 40 6.93 -5.41 -1.63
C VAL A 40 6.21 -6.62 -1.08
N THR A 41 6.80 -7.22 -0.06
CA THR A 41 6.07 -8.17 0.78
C THR A 41 5.34 -7.40 1.87
N ALA A 42 4.34 -8.04 2.48
CA ALA A 42 3.64 -7.42 3.61
C ALA A 42 4.59 -7.15 4.77
N GLU A 43 5.54 -8.04 5.00
CA GLU A 43 6.53 -7.90 6.07
C GLU A 43 7.42 -6.68 5.84
N GLU A 44 7.89 -6.48 4.60
CA GLU A 44 8.69 -5.30 4.25
C GLU A 44 7.91 -4.01 4.46
N LEU A 45 6.67 -3.97 4.01
CA LEU A 45 5.82 -2.80 4.17
C LEU A 45 5.51 -2.52 5.63
N HIS A 46 5.30 -3.57 6.41
CA HIS A 46 5.10 -3.48 7.86
C HIS A 46 6.32 -2.82 8.54
N GLN A 47 7.53 -3.25 8.17
CA GLN A 47 8.75 -2.65 8.68
C GLN A 47 8.90 -1.19 8.28
N GLU A 48 8.56 -0.85 7.05
CA GLU A 48 8.62 0.54 6.58
C GLU A 48 7.67 1.43 7.36
N ALA A 49 6.45 0.95 7.62
CA ALA A 49 5.48 1.71 8.41
C ALA A 49 5.99 1.94 9.83
N HIS A 50 6.57 0.92 10.47
CA HIS A 50 7.15 1.06 11.80
C HIS A 50 8.32 2.05 11.81
N ALA A 51 9.17 2.02 10.80
CA ALA A 51 10.30 2.95 10.69
C ALA A 51 9.82 4.39 10.56
N CYS A 52 8.63 4.61 10.00
CA CYS A 52 8.01 5.92 9.90
C CYS A 52 7.22 6.32 11.15
N GLY A 53 7.23 5.50 12.19
CA GLY A 53 6.53 5.78 13.43
C GLY A 53 5.08 5.30 13.49
N PHE A 54 4.64 4.54 12.51
CA PHE A 54 3.25 4.03 12.47
C PHE A 54 3.23 2.56 12.86
N LYS A 55 2.89 2.31 14.12
CA LYS A 55 2.78 0.94 14.64
C LYS A 55 1.44 0.35 14.25
N MET A 56 1.48 -0.80 13.61
CA MET A 56 0.26 -1.55 13.26
C MET A 56 0.58 -3.03 13.21
N ALA A 57 -0.43 -3.86 13.39
CA ALA A 57 -0.28 -5.30 13.30
C ALA A 57 0.00 -5.73 11.86
N LEU A 58 0.75 -6.81 11.69
CA LEU A 58 1.01 -7.37 10.36
C LEU A 58 -0.30 -7.77 9.68
N ALA A 59 -1.27 -8.29 10.41
CA ALA A 59 -2.58 -8.61 9.87
C ALA A 59 -3.28 -7.38 9.26
N THR A 60 -3.10 -6.21 9.86
CA THR A 60 -3.64 -4.95 9.34
C THR A 60 -3.01 -4.62 7.99
N VAL A 61 -1.70 -4.83 7.86
CA VAL A 61 -0.99 -4.63 6.59
C VAL A 61 -1.54 -5.58 5.52
N TYR A 62 -1.69 -6.86 5.83
CA TYR A 62 -2.26 -7.83 4.91
C TYR A 62 -3.67 -7.45 4.47
N ASN A 63 -4.53 -7.08 5.41
CA ASN A 63 -5.91 -6.68 5.10
C ASN A 63 -5.95 -5.49 4.16
N SER A 64 -5.09 -4.50 4.41
CA SER A 64 -5.01 -3.31 3.55
C SER A 64 -4.52 -3.66 2.15
N LEU A 65 -3.47 -4.48 2.05
CA LEU A 65 -2.94 -4.92 0.76
C LEU A 65 -3.99 -5.69 -0.04
N HIS A 66 -4.74 -6.57 0.62
CA HIS A 66 -5.82 -7.32 -0.04
C HIS A 66 -6.95 -6.39 -0.50
N SER A 67 -7.30 -5.37 0.30
CA SER A 67 -8.30 -4.38 -0.10
C SER A 67 -7.84 -3.61 -1.33
N PHE A 68 -6.57 -3.20 -1.38
CA PHE A 68 -6.01 -2.49 -2.52
C PHE A 68 -5.97 -3.38 -3.76
N THR A 69 -5.61 -4.64 -3.59
CA THR A 69 -5.59 -5.61 -4.69
C THR A 69 -6.98 -5.84 -5.25
N ASN A 70 -7.98 -6.03 -4.39
CA ASN A 70 -9.36 -6.22 -4.81
C ASN A 70 -9.94 -5.00 -5.51
N ALA A 71 -9.46 -3.81 -5.16
CA ALA A 71 -9.87 -2.56 -5.80
C ALA A 71 -9.11 -2.27 -7.10
N GLY A 72 -8.17 -3.13 -7.49
CA GLY A 72 -7.39 -2.96 -8.70
C GLY A 72 -6.21 -2.01 -8.58
N LEU A 73 -5.89 -1.55 -7.37
CA LEU A 73 -4.76 -0.65 -7.14
C LEU A 73 -3.42 -1.37 -7.12
N LEU A 74 -3.43 -2.64 -6.76
CA LEU A 74 -2.24 -3.48 -6.66
C LEU A 74 -2.48 -4.81 -7.37
N ARG A 75 -1.38 -5.46 -7.73
CA ARG A 75 -1.39 -6.82 -8.24
C ARG A 75 -0.59 -7.70 -7.28
N GLU A 76 -1.20 -8.79 -6.84
CA GLU A 76 -0.49 -9.79 -6.05
C GLU A 76 0.25 -10.75 -6.99
N VAL A 77 1.53 -11.00 -6.71
CA VAL A 77 2.36 -11.93 -7.47
C VAL A 77 2.94 -12.96 -6.51
N VAL A 78 2.71 -14.23 -6.81
CA VAL A 78 3.29 -15.33 -6.05
C VAL A 78 4.47 -15.90 -6.85
N VAL A 79 5.65 -15.90 -6.24
CA VAL A 79 6.85 -16.44 -6.86
C VAL A 79 7.08 -17.89 -6.44
N ASP A 80 8.02 -18.57 -7.10
CA ASP A 80 8.30 -19.98 -6.89
C ASP A 80 8.57 -20.36 -5.43
N THR A 81 9.10 -19.45 -4.64
CA THR A 81 9.35 -19.65 -3.21
C THR A 81 8.09 -19.58 -2.34
N GLY A 82 6.93 -19.32 -2.93
CA GLY A 82 5.69 -19.09 -2.20
C GLY A 82 5.55 -17.70 -1.60
N ARG A 83 6.52 -16.82 -1.79
CA ARG A 83 6.42 -15.44 -1.33
C ARG A 83 5.42 -14.67 -2.16
N ARG A 84 4.63 -13.84 -1.47
CA ARG A 84 3.65 -12.97 -2.12
C ARG A 84 4.17 -11.54 -2.14
N TYR A 85 4.20 -10.97 -3.35
CA TYR A 85 4.57 -9.58 -3.58
C TYR A 85 3.37 -8.80 -4.06
N PHE A 86 3.33 -7.54 -3.73
CA PHE A 86 2.26 -6.62 -4.10
C PHE A 86 2.77 -5.41 -4.87
#